data_d125b057f36c3e1f2fe922537c1a5f45
#
_entry.id   d125b057f36c3e1f2fe922537c1a5f45
#
_cell.length_a   1.000
_cell.length_b   1.000
_cell.length_c   1.000
_cell.angle_alpha   90.00
_cell.angle_beta   90.00
_cell.angle_gamma   90.00
#
_symmetry.space_group_name_H-M   'P 1'
#
loop_
_entity.id
_entity.type
_entity.pdbx_description
1 polymer ?
#
loop_
_entity_poly.entity_id
_entity_poly.type
_entity_poly.pdbx_seq_one_letter_code
_entity_poly.pdbx_strand_id
1 'polypeptide(L)'
;AAGYGTPKWSKLIKEKIINVEDGNYTLLHDFTRGAGFGVLDWDVAASVQSVFTDIVFNLADWLYRESGKTDLAYSGGCALNCVTNTHLAKYTAFNNISIQPASGDAGASLGAAALIERPLWENAFIGYEDYDCIPPEEAADRIIKGDIIPIINGRAEFGPRALGNRTLLCAPITDTIDRLNKIKGRENDSWRPYAPIAQDKEANNFFHVVRPCSNMLFVADILEE
;
A
#
# COMPACT_ATOMS: atom_id res chain seq x y z
N ALA A 1 8.29 6.09 -6.55
CA ALA A 1 8.73 6.61 -7.86
C ALA A 1 7.57 7.29 -8.59
N ALA A 2 6.41 6.63 -8.75
CA ALA A 2 5.28 7.20 -9.50
C ALA A 2 4.79 8.56 -8.98
N GLY A 3 4.85 8.81 -7.67
CA GLY A 3 4.44 10.08 -7.06
C GLY A 3 5.32 11.29 -7.42
N TYR A 4 6.49 11.05 -8.01
CA TYR A 4 7.43 12.12 -8.41
C TYR A 4 7.43 12.40 -9.92
N GLY A 5 6.67 11.61 -10.70
CA GLY A 5 6.60 11.72 -12.14
C GLY A 5 5.24 12.21 -12.63
N THR A 6 5.19 12.55 -13.91
CA THR A 6 3.98 12.89 -14.64
C THR A 6 3.60 11.75 -15.59
N PRO A 7 2.34 11.31 -15.67
CA PRO A 7 1.93 10.14 -16.45
C PRO A 7 1.84 10.45 -17.97
N LYS A 8 2.90 10.98 -18.55
CA LYS A 8 2.96 11.41 -19.97
C LYS A 8 2.80 10.27 -20.98
N TRP A 9 3.17 9.06 -20.58
CA TRP A 9 3.23 7.89 -21.47
C TRP A 9 2.02 6.97 -21.35
N SER A 10 1.03 7.30 -20.50
CA SER A 10 -0.14 6.46 -20.25
C SER A 10 -0.89 6.10 -21.53
N LYS A 11 -1.06 7.06 -22.45
CA LYS A 11 -1.71 6.82 -23.73
C LYS A 11 -0.92 5.81 -24.58
N LEU A 12 0.39 5.99 -24.70
CA LEU A 12 1.26 5.09 -25.46
C LEU A 12 1.24 3.67 -24.87
N ILE A 13 1.26 3.54 -23.55
CA ILE A 13 1.21 2.24 -22.87
C ILE A 13 -0.12 1.55 -23.18
N LYS A 14 -1.25 2.24 -23.07
CA LYS A 14 -2.58 1.70 -23.40
C LYS A 14 -2.67 1.26 -24.86
N GLU A 15 -2.15 2.07 -25.80
CA GLU A 15 -2.26 1.79 -27.22
C GLU A 15 -1.31 0.69 -27.72
N LYS A 16 -0.12 0.56 -27.11
CA LYS A 16 0.96 -0.27 -27.64
C LYS A 16 1.27 -1.50 -26.80
N ILE A 17 0.94 -1.49 -25.52
CA ILE A 17 1.41 -2.51 -24.57
C ILE A 17 0.24 -3.30 -23.98
N ILE A 18 -0.85 -2.63 -23.63
CA ILE A 18 -1.99 -3.27 -22.94
C ILE A 18 -3.29 -2.88 -23.63
N ASN A 19 -4.12 -3.88 -23.97
CA ASN A 19 -5.50 -3.66 -24.32
C ASN A 19 -6.43 -4.16 -23.21
N VAL A 20 -7.47 -3.39 -22.89
CA VAL A 20 -8.48 -3.75 -21.88
C VAL A 20 -9.84 -3.70 -22.56
N GLU A 21 -10.56 -4.82 -22.57
CA GLU A 21 -11.84 -4.96 -23.23
C GLU A 21 -12.73 -5.93 -22.44
N ASP A 22 -13.95 -5.51 -22.10
CA ASP A 22 -14.99 -6.31 -21.47
C ASP A 22 -14.52 -7.19 -20.29
N GLY A 23 -13.84 -6.57 -19.32
CA GLY A 23 -13.35 -7.26 -18.13
C GLY A 23 -12.08 -8.10 -18.34
N ASN A 24 -11.52 -8.09 -19.56
CA ASN A 24 -10.26 -8.76 -19.88
C ASN A 24 -9.18 -7.74 -20.20
N TYR A 25 -7.93 -8.16 -20.03
CA TYR A 25 -6.78 -7.41 -20.51
C TYR A 25 -5.87 -8.31 -21.32
N THR A 26 -5.28 -7.76 -22.37
CA THR A 26 -4.31 -8.46 -23.21
C THR A 26 -3.01 -7.66 -23.23
N LEU A 27 -1.91 -8.32 -22.91
CA LEU A 27 -0.58 -7.75 -23.06
C LEU A 27 -0.19 -7.85 -24.55
N LEU A 28 -0.04 -6.72 -25.19
CA LEU A 28 0.28 -6.66 -26.63
C LEU A 28 1.79 -6.80 -26.89
N HIS A 29 2.62 -6.26 -25.99
CA HIS A 29 4.08 -6.35 -26.03
C HIS A 29 4.66 -6.43 -24.63
N ASP A 30 5.78 -7.11 -24.50
CA ASP A 30 6.56 -7.11 -23.27
C ASP A 30 7.12 -5.73 -23.00
N PHE A 31 6.85 -5.24 -21.81
CA PHE A 31 7.43 -3.99 -21.32
C PHE A 31 8.81 -4.27 -20.74
N THR A 32 9.84 -4.11 -21.58
CA THR A 32 11.23 -4.25 -21.12
C THR A 32 11.82 -2.89 -20.77
N ARG A 33 12.54 -2.85 -19.66
CA ARG A 33 13.31 -1.68 -19.23
C ARG A 33 14.28 -1.29 -20.33
N GLY A 34 14.17 -0.08 -20.87
CA GLY A 34 15.02 0.40 -21.95
C GLY A 34 14.41 0.40 -23.35
N ALA A 35 13.13 0.07 -23.50
CA ALA A 35 12.41 0.15 -24.78
C ALA A 35 12.19 1.59 -25.28
N GLY A 36 13.23 2.42 -25.29
CA GLY A 36 13.28 3.68 -26.04
C GLY A 36 12.50 4.86 -25.47
N PHE A 37 12.13 4.83 -24.19
CA PHE A 37 11.37 5.95 -23.60
C PHE A 37 12.20 7.22 -23.40
N GLY A 38 13.54 7.16 -23.39
CA GLY A 38 14.45 8.33 -23.32
C GLY A 38 14.11 9.33 -22.20
N VAL A 39 13.54 8.87 -21.07
CA VAL A 39 12.82 9.66 -20.09
C VAL A 39 13.26 9.34 -18.69
N LEU A 40 12.99 10.27 -17.79
CA LEU A 40 13.11 10.06 -16.35
C LEU A 40 12.25 8.84 -15.96
N ASP A 41 12.84 7.87 -15.29
CA ASP A 41 12.19 6.64 -14.79
C ASP A 41 10.90 6.94 -14.00
N TRP A 42 10.79 8.14 -13.44
CA TRP A 42 9.65 8.64 -12.66
C TRP A 42 8.39 8.85 -13.50
N ASP A 43 8.53 9.40 -14.71
CA ASP A 43 7.41 9.59 -15.64
C ASP A 43 6.89 8.24 -16.17
N VAL A 44 7.80 7.29 -16.38
CA VAL A 44 7.44 5.90 -16.73
C VAL A 44 6.69 5.25 -15.57
N ALA A 45 7.21 5.35 -14.35
CA ALA A 45 6.57 4.80 -13.16
C ALA A 45 5.17 5.40 -12.93
N ALA A 46 5.04 6.74 -13.08
CA ALA A 46 3.76 7.43 -12.99
C ALA A 46 2.76 6.97 -14.07
N SER A 47 3.25 6.77 -15.28
CA SER A 47 2.43 6.31 -16.41
C SER A 47 1.94 4.87 -16.20
N VAL A 48 2.82 3.98 -15.74
CA VAL A 48 2.46 2.59 -15.41
C VAL A 48 1.44 2.55 -14.26
N GLN A 49 1.66 3.35 -13.20
CA GLN A 49 0.70 3.43 -12.09
C GLN A 49 -0.67 3.92 -12.55
N SER A 50 -0.71 4.94 -13.42
CA SER A 50 -1.96 5.47 -13.98
C SER A 50 -2.69 4.41 -14.78
N VAL A 51 -2.00 3.73 -15.71
CA VAL A 51 -2.60 2.67 -16.55
C VAL A 51 -3.06 1.50 -15.69
N PHE A 52 -2.27 1.08 -14.72
CA PHE A 52 -2.64 0.01 -13.78
C PHE A 52 -3.92 0.37 -13.00
N THR A 53 -4.01 1.60 -12.50
CA THR A 53 -5.20 2.08 -11.79
C THR A 53 -6.44 2.05 -12.69
N ASP A 54 -6.32 2.51 -13.93
CA ASP A 54 -7.42 2.49 -14.90
C ASP A 54 -7.87 1.05 -15.24
N ILE A 55 -6.93 0.11 -15.39
CA ILE A 55 -7.25 -1.31 -15.64
C ILE A 55 -8.05 -1.88 -14.48
N VAL A 56 -7.56 -1.72 -13.26
CA VAL A 56 -8.24 -2.27 -12.08
C VAL A 56 -9.59 -1.60 -11.87
N PHE A 57 -9.70 -0.29 -12.13
CA PHE A 57 -10.97 0.43 -12.07
C PHE A 57 -11.98 -0.12 -13.08
N ASN A 58 -11.57 -0.30 -14.34
CA ASN A 58 -12.44 -0.84 -15.39
C ASN A 58 -12.90 -2.26 -15.09
N LEU A 59 -12.01 -3.11 -14.55
CA LEU A 59 -12.37 -4.46 -14.09
C LEU A 59 -13.38 -4.43 -12.95
N ALA A 60 -13.19 -3.53 -12.00
CA ALA A 60 -14.10 -3.36 -10.86
C ALA A 60 -15.48 -2.85 -11.32
N ASP A 61 -15.51 -1.87 -12.23
CA ASP A 61 -16.75 -1.33 -12.78
C ASP A 61 -17.50 -2.38 -13.61
N TRP A 62 -16.79 -3.14 -14.46
CA TRP A 62 -17.35 -4.27 -15.17
C TRP A 62 -17.94 -5.30 -14.19
N LEU A 63 -17.19 -5.69 -13.16
CA LEU A 63 -17.66 -6.66 -12.15
C LEU A 63 -18.90 -6.16 -11.41
N TYR A 64 -18.96 -4.88 -11.07
CA TYR A 64 -20.14 -4.27 -10.47
C TYR A 64 -21.37 -4.39 -11.37
N ARG A 65 -21.24 -4.06 -12.65
CA ARG A 65 -22.33 -4.14 -13.63
C ARG A 65 -22.82 -5.57 -13.84
N GLU A 66 -21.89 -6.54 -13.95
CA GLU A 66 -22.23 -7.95 -14.17
C GLU A 66 -22.85 -8.62 -12.94
N SER A 67 -22.34 -8.28 -11.75
CA SER A 67 -22.77 -8.96 -10.52
C SER A 67 -23.94 -8.28 -9.81
N GLY A 68 -24.11 -6.99 -9.98
CA GLY A 68 -25.06 -6.16 -9.21
C GLY A 68 -24.75 -6.13 -7.70
N LYS A 69 -23.56 -6.54 -7.27
CA LYS A 69 -23.17 -6.58 -5.87
C LYS A 69 -22.49 -5.29 -5.46
N THR A 70 -22.68 -4.91 -4.19
CA THR A 70 -22.16 -3.67 -3.62
C THR A 70 -20.92 -3.88 -2.74
N ASP A 71 -20.52 -5.12 -2.52
CA ASP A 71 -19.35 -5.49 -1.73
C ASP A 71 -18.30 -6.14 -2.63
N LEU A 72 -17.09 -5.61 -2.60
CA LEU A 72 -15.94 -6.10 -3.36
C LEU A 72 -14.94 -6.79 -2.41
N ALA A 73 -14.63 -8.05 -2.66
CA ALA A 73 -13.46 -8.72 -2.11
C ALA A 73 -12.32 -8.63 -3.14
N TYR A 74 -11.23 -7.95 -2.76
CA TYR A 74 -10.08 -7.72 -3.65
C TYR A 74 -8.82 -8.35 -3.05
N SER A 75 -8.18 -9.25 -3.78
CA SER A 75 -7.01 -10.00 -3.34
C SER A 75 -6.00 -10.17 -4.47
N GLY A 76 -4.85 -10.77 -4.14
CA GLY A 76 -3.68 -10.88 -5.02
C GLY A 76 -2.65 -9.79 -4.71
N GLY A 77 -1.42 -9.94 -5.22
CA GLY A 77 -0.34 -8.96 -4.99
C GLY A 77 -0.70 -7.54 -5.45
N CYS A 78 -1.55 -7.40 -6.48
CA CYS A 78 -2.06 -6.12 -6.97
C CYS A 78 -2.89 -5.36 -5.91
N ALA A 79 -3.56 -6.07 -5.01
CA ALA A 79 -4.35 -5.48 -3.93
C ALA A 79 -3.49 -4.83 -2.82
N LEU A 80 -2.17 -4.94 -2.89
CA LEU A 80 -1.22 -4.20 -2.03
C LEU A 80 -0.93 -2.78 -2.55
N ASN A 81 -1.46 -2.40 -3.71
CA ASN A 81 -1.30 -1.06 -4.28
C ASN A 81 -2.29 -0.07 -3.62
N CYS A 82 -1.83 0.60 -2.56
CA CYS A 82 -2.66 1.52 -1.76
C CYS A 82 -3.19 2.72 -2.57
N VAL A 83 -2.48 3.18 -3.61
CA VAL A 83 -2.94 4.26 -4.48
C VAL A 83 -4.17 3.83 -5.27
N THR A 84 -4.10 2.67 -5.92
CA THR A 84 -5.23 2.10 -6.66
C THR A 84 -6.40 1.76 -5.74
N ASN A 85 -6.12 1.21 -4.55
CA ASN A 85 -7.17 0.90 -3.58
C ASN A 85 -7.95 2.14 -3.14
N THR A 86 -7.25 3.25 -2.93
CA THR A 86 -7.90 4.54 -2.60
C THR A 86 -8.74 5.05 -3.76
N HIS A 87 -8.26 4.90 -5.00
CA HIS A 87 -9.03 5.25 -6.20
C HIS A 87 -10.31 4.41 -6.30
N LEU A 88 -10.22 3.10 -6.09
CA LEU A 88 -11.40 2.23 -6.05
C LEU A 88 -12.40 2.67 -4.97
N ALA A 89 -11.91 2.98 -3.77
CA ALA A 89 -12.76 3.41 -2.67
C ALA A 89 -13.45 4.76 -2.90
N LYS A 90 -12.83 5.65 -3.67
CA LYS A 90 -13.38 6.98 -3.98
C LYS A 90 -14.36 6.97 -5.15
N TYR A 91 -14.13 6.16 -6.17
CA TYR A 91 -14.74 6.35 -7.49
C TYR A 91 -15.52 5.15 -8.03
N THR A 92 -15.52 3.99 -7.36
CA THR A 92 -16.39 2.87 -7.74
C THR A 92 -17.73 2.92 -7.03
N ALA A 93 -18.71 2.19 -7.55
CA ALA A 93 -20.03 2.04 -6.95
C ALA A 93 -20.06 1.01 -5.79
N PHE A 94 -18.93 0.40 -5.43
CA PHE A 94 -18.87 -0.52 -4.31
C PHE A 94 -18.93 0.25 -2.98
N ASN A 95 -19.87 -0.14 -2.11
CA ASN A 95 -20.02 0.41 -0.77
C ASN A 95 -18.90 -0.07 0.16
N ASN A 96 -18.53 -1.36 0.04
CA ASN A 96 -17.50 -1.98 0.83
C ASN A 96 -16.42 -2.60 -0.06
N ILE A 97 -15.16 -2.35 0.31
CA ILE A 97 -14.01 -2.99 -0.32
C ILE A 97 -13.21 -3.68 0.78
N SER A 98 -13.17 -5.01 0.74
CA SER A 98 -12.43 -5.84 1.68
C SER A 98 -11.13 -6.30 1.05
N ILE A 99 -10.02 -5.96 1.68
CA ILE A 99 -8.67 -6.34 1.26
C ILE A 99 -7.97 -6.98 2.45
N GLN A 100 -7.54 -8.22 2.29
CA GLN A 100 -6.80 -8.93 3.33
C GLN A 100 -5.38 -8.38 3.43
N PRO A 101 -4.84 -8.07 4.62
CA PRO A 101 -3.52 -7.43 4.79
C PRO A 101 -2.36 -8.19 4.15
N ALA A 102 -2.42 -9.51 4.09
CA ALA A 102 -1.47 -10.37 3.39
C ALA A 102 -2.00 -10.84 2.03
N SER A 103 -2.66 -9.97 1.27
CA SER A 103 -3.34 -10.32 0.02
C SER A 103 -2.44 -10.86 -1.10
N GLY A 104 -1.11 -10.76 -0.99
CA GLY A 104 -0.14 -11.38 -1.89
C GLY A 104 0.13 -12.85 -1.55
N ASP A 105 1.28 -13.36 -2.01
CA ASP A 105 1.69 -14.78 -1.88
C ASP A 105 1.71 -15.27 -0.43
N ALA A 106 2.07 -14.42 0.52
CA ALA A 106 2.05 -14.77 1.94
C ALA A 106 0.66 -15.23 2.43
N GLY A 107 -0.41 -14.63 1.91
CA GLY A 107 -1.78 -14.99 2.25
C GLY A 107 -2.26 -16.32 1.68
N ALA A 108 -1.54 -16.90 0.71
CA ALA A 108 -1.88 -18.21 0.16
C ALA A 108 -1.81 -19.32 1.22
N SER A 109 -0.90 -19.21 2.19
CA SER A 109 -0.82 -20.15 3.33
C SER A 109 -2.07 -20.10 4.20
N LEU A 110 -2.59 -18.92 4.49
CA LEU A 110 -3.85 -18.73 5.22
C LEU A 110 -5.03 -19.27 4.41
N GLY A 111 -5.05 -19.00 3.10
CA GLY A 111 -6.06 -19.52 2.18
C GLY A 111 -6.07 -21.05 2.12
N ALA A 112 -4.90 -21.68 2.10
CA ALA A 112 -4.79 -23.14 2.14
C ALA A 112 -5.32 -23.73 3.45
N ALA A 113 -4.99 -23.12 4.59
CA ALA A 113 -5.55 -23.52 5.88
C ALA A 113 -7.07 -23.36 5.95
N ALA A 114 -7.60 -22.27 5.36
CA ALA A 114 -9.03 -21.99 5.33
C ALA A 114 -9.85 -22.98 4.48
N LEU A 115 -9.23 -23.79 3.62
CA LEU A 115 -9.88 -24.90 2.92
C LEU A 115 -10.23 -26.07 3.86
N ILE A 116 -9.49 -26.22 4.97
CA ILE A 116 -9.69 -27.26 5.97
C ILE A 116 -10.59 -26.73 7.08
N GLU A 117 -10.21 -25.59 7.64
CA GLU A 117 -10.96 -24.91 8.70
C GLU A 117 -10.89 -23.39 8.47
N ARG A 118 -12.05 -22.73 8.43
CA ARG A 118 -12.10 -21.28 8.24
C ARG A 118 -11.69 -20.58 9.52
N PRO A 119 -10.51 -19.95 9.59
CA PRO A 119 -10.10 -19.22 10.78
C PRO A 119 -10.95 -17.98 10.94
N LEU A 120 -11.22 -17.61 12.19
CA LEU A 120 -11.77 -16.31 12.50
C LEU A 120 -10.65 -15.26 12.31
N TRP A 121 -10.83 -14.36 11.34
CA TRP A 121 -9.88 -13.30 11.09
C TRP A 121 -10.27 -12.04 11.85
N GLU A 122 -9.52 -11.68 12.87
CA GLU A 122 -9.76 -10.47 13.67
C GLU A 122 -8.85 -9.31 13.25
N ASN A 123 -7.55 -9.60 13.05
CA ASN A 123 -6.55 -8.60 12.71
C ASN A 123 -5.30 -9.24 12.09
N ALA A 124 -4.31 -8.41 11.72
CA ALA A 124 -3.07 -8.87 11.11
C ALA A 124 -2.02 -9.42 12.11
N PHE A 125 -2.25 -9.33 13.42
CA PHE A 125 -1.27 -9.69 14.44
C PHE A 125 -1.41 -11.14 14.87
N ILE A 126 -1.02 -12.07 14.00
CA ILE A 126 -1.14 -13.53 14.23
C ILE A 126 0.19 -14.27 14.24
N GLY A 127 1.31 -13.55 14.04
CA GLY A 127 2.65 -14.13 14.04
C GLY A 127 3.17 -14.46 15.45
N TYR A 128 4.48 -14.72 15.54
CA TYR A 128 5.14 -15.04 16.81
C TYR A 128 5.00 -13.87 17.79
N GLU A 129 4.72 -14.19 19.05
CA GLU A 129 4.57 -13.23 20.13
C GLU A 129 5.92 -12.99 20.82
N ASP A 130 6.31 -11.74 20.97
CA ASP A 130 7.51 -11.33 21.68
C ASP A 130 7.38 -9.88 22.16
N TYR A 131 8.12 -9.55 23.20
CA TYR A 131 8.13 -8.24 23.83
C TYR A 131 9.56 -7.82 24.13
N ASP A 132 10.06 -6.86 23.37
CA ASP A 132 11.35 -6.19 23.58
C ASP A 132 11.18 -4.71 23.21
N CYS A 133 10.56 -3.97 24.10
CA CYS A 133 10.35 -2.54 23.94
C CYS A 133 10.61 -1.80 25.25
N ILE A 134 11.17 -0.61 25.10
CA ILE A 134 11.30 0.35 26.22
C ILE A 134 9.93 0.92 26.59
N PRO A 135 9.75 1.47 27.80
CA PRO A 135 8.51 2.14 28.21
C PRO A 135 8.06 3.18 27.17
N PRO A 136 6.75 3.32 26.92
CA PRO A 136 6.25 4.25 25.90
C PRO A 136 6.70 5.70 26.10
N GLU A 137 6.79 6.16 27.35
CA GLU A 137 7.23 7.51 27.70
C GLU A 137 8.71 7.71 27.33
N GLU A 138 9.55 6.73 27.63
CA GLU A 138 10.97 6.76 27.25
C GLU A 138 11.13 6.72 25.74
N ALA A 139 10.34 5.89 25.04
CA ALA A 139 10.32 5.84 23.58
C ALA A 139 9.95 7.20 22.98
N ALA A 140 8.90 7.84 23.50
CA ALA A 140 8.46 9.16 23.04
C ALA A 140 9.56 10.22 23.25
N ASP A 141 10.18 10.27 24.42
CA ASP A 141 11.26 11.21 24.72
C ASP A 141 12.47 11.03 23.79
N ARG A 142 12.80 9.80 23.47
CA ARG A 142 13.90 9.49 22.55
C ARG A 142 13.57 9.84 21.11
N ILE A 143 12.33 9.58 20.66
CA ILE A 143 11.87 9.95 19.32
C ILE A 143 11.88 11.48 19.17
N ILE A 144 11.43 12.24 20.16
CA ILE A 144 11.47 13.70 20.17
C ILE A 144 12.91 14.22 20.05
N LYS A 145 13.88 13.53 20.65
CA LYS A 145 15.32 13.85 20.54
C LYS A 145 15.94 13.41 19.21
N GLY A 146 15.17 12.79 18.32
CA GLY A 146 15.61 12.35 17.00
C GLY A 146 16.14 10.93 16.93
N ASP A 147 15.92 10.10 17.95
CA ASP A 147 16.30 8.69 17.92
C ASP A 147 15.36 7.90 16.96
N ILE A 148 15.91 6.81 16.42
CA ILE A 148 15.16 5.78 15.69
C ILE A 148 15.02 4.58 16.61
N ILE A 149 13.79 4.23 16.97
CA ILE A 149 13.50 3.21 17.99
C ILE A 149 12.93 1.96 17.32
N PRO A 150 13.58 0.78 17.47
CA PRO A 150 12.96 -0.49 17.10
C PRO A 150 11.89 -0.86 18.13
N ILE A 151 10.77 -1.34 17.63
CA ILE A 151 9.64 -1.83 18.45
C ILE A 151 9.44 -3.32 18.18
N ILE A 152 9.40 -4.11 19.25
CA ILE A 152 8.97 -5.49 19.29
C ILE A 152 7.90 -5.60 20.37
N ASN A 153 6.62 -5.67 19.96
CA ASN A 153 5.51 -5.62 20.90
C ASN A 153 4.40 -6.60 20.48
N GLY A 154 4.16 -7.61 21.30
CA GLY A 154 3.11 -8.60 21.06
C GLY A 154 3.36 -9.48 19.83
N ARG A 155 2.28 -9.88 19.18
CA ARG A 155 2.34 -10.77 18.01
C ARG A 155 2.78 -10.02 16.74
N ALA A 156 3.70 -10.63 16.00
CA ALA A 156 4.17 -10.08 14.74
C ALA A 156 3.03 -9.94 13.71
N GLU A 157 3.17 -8.97 12.82
CA GLU A 157 2.25 -8.79 11.71
C GLU A 157 2.37 -9.94 10.71
N PHE A 158 1.22 -10.41 10.21
CA PHE A 158 1.12 -11.32 9.08
C PHE A 158 0.84 -10.53 7.80
N GLY A 159 1.82 -10.46 6.93
CA GLY A 159 1.75 -9.68 5.70
C GLY A 159 3.00 -8.84 5.44
N PRO A 160 3.04 -8.10 4.33
CA PRO A 160 4.24 -7.37 3.89
C PRO A 160 4.44 -6.02 4.59
N ARG A 161 3.50 -5.58 5.42
CA ARG A 161 3.52 -4.26 6.06
C ARG A 161 3.89 -4.35 7.53
N ALA A 162 4.80 -3.48 7.98
CA ALA A 162 5.01 -3.23 9.39
C ALA A 162 3.85 -2.37 9.91
N LEU A 163 3.17 -2.82 10.97
CA LEU A 163 1.95 -2.20 11.49
C LEU A 163 2.06 -1.79 12.97
N GLY A 164 3.29 -1.68 13.47
CA GLY A 164 3.58 -1.20 14.82
C GLY A 164 4.19 -2.24 15.76
N ASN A 165 4.05 -3.55 15.49
CA ASN A 165 4.57 -4.60 16.38
C ASN A 165 5.99 -5.06 16.01
N ARG A 166 6.40 -4.96 14.76
CA ARG A 166 7.77 -5.17 14.27
C ARG A 166 8.14 -3.99 13.37
N THR A 167 8.52 -2.88 13.97
CA THR A 167 8.68 -1.62 13.24
C THR A 167 9.84 -0.77 13.77
N LEU A 168 10.29 0.19 12.97
CA LEU A 168 11.16 1.27 13.40
C LEU A 168 10.32 2.55 13.48
N LEU A 169 10.28 3.18 14.64
CA LEU A 169 9.62 4.46 14.87
C LEU A 169 10.65 5.59 14.94
N CYS A 170 10.30 6.73 14.35
CA CYS A 170 11.10 7.94 14.40
C CYS A 170 10.24 9.18 14.21
N ALA A 171 10.77 10.34 14.55
CA ALA A 171 10.13 11.62 14.23
C ALA A 171 10.08 11.84 12.70
N PRO A 172 8.99 12.44 12.14
CA PRO A 172 8.82 12.66 10.71
C PRO A 172 9.60 13.91 10.23
N ILE A 173 10.92 13.92 10.46
CA ILE A 173 11.82 15.00 10.03
C ILE A 173 12.84 14.46 9.03
N THR A 174 13.29 15.30 8.09
CA THR A 174 14.15 14.92 6.97
C THR A 174 15.42 14.20 7.41
N ASP A 175 16.16 14.75 8.39
CA ASP A 175 17.41 14.13 8.90
C ASP A 175 17.18 12.70 9.41
N THR A 176 16.10 12.49 10.15
CA THR A 176 15.77 11.16 10.68
C THR A 176 15.39 10.19 9.57
N ILE A 177 14.69 10.66 8.53
CA ILE A 177 14.32 9.84 7.36
C ILE A 177 15.57 9.42 6.58
N ASP A 178 16.54 10.32 6.39
CA ASP A 178 17.79 10.01 5.70
C ASP A 178 18.62 8.99 6.47
N ARG A 179 18.71 9.12 7.79
CA ARG A 179 19.35 8.14 8.68
C ARG A 179 18.64 6.79 8.63
N LEU A 180 17.30 6.77 8.62
CA LEU A 180 16.50 5.55 8.50
C LEU A 180 16.73 4.87 7.15
N ASN A 181 16.80 5.63 6.05
CA ASN A 181 17.14 5.10 4.72
C ASN A 181 18.52 4.44 4.73
N LYS A 182 19.51 5.06 5.38
CA LYS A 182 20.86 4.49 5.53
C LYS A 182 20.84 3.19 6.33
N ILE A 183 20.15 3.14 7.47
CA ILE A 183 20.00 1.93 8.29
C ILE A 183 19.36 0.80 7.49
N LYS A 184 18.39 1.11 6.62
CA LYS A 184 17.68 0.13 5.77
C LYS A 184 18.41 -0.19 4.46
N GLY A 185 19.59 0.38 4.19
CA GLY A 185 20.30 0.21 2.91
C GLY A 185 19.50 0.73 1.71
N ARG A 186 18.77 1.83 1.89
CA ARG A 186 17.88 2.43 0.89
C ARG A 186 18.35 3.78 0.38
N GLU A 187 19.63 4.08 0.45
CA GLU A 187 20.18 5.37 0.00
C GLU A 187 19.86 5.64 -1.47
N ASN A 188 19.82 4.60 -2.31
CA ASN A 188 19.44 4.70 -3.72
C ASN A 188 17.92 4.62 -3.96
N ASP A 189 17.15 4.30 -2.94
CA ASP A 189 15.69 4.13 -2.96
C ASP A 189 15.00 5.16 -2.04
N SER A 190 15.59 6.33 -1.83
CA SER A 190 15.10 7.40 -0.95
C SER A 190 13.70 7.93 -1.33
N TRP A 191 13.25 7.62 -2.54
CA TRP A 191 11.91 7.91 -3.03
C TRP A 191 10.80 7.08 -2.37
N ARG A 192 11.14 6.00 -1.66
CA ARG A 192 10.13 5.16 -0.99
C ARG A 192 9.54 5.89 0.21
N PRO A 193 8.21 6.04 0.28
CA PRO A 193 7.59 6.71 1.41
C PRO A 193 7.67 5.85 2.68
N TYR A 194 7.65 6.52 3.81
CA TYR A 194 7.32 5.95 5.11
C TYR A 194 5.89 6.33 5.48
N ALA A 195 5.18 5.43 6.16
CA ALA A 195 3.83 5.73 6.60
C ALA A 195 3.88 6.47 7.95
N PRO A 196 3.11 7.56 8.10
CA PRO A 196 2.88 8.14 9.40
C PRO A 196 2.04 7.18 10.26
N ILE A 197 2.21 7.26 11.59
CA ILE A 197 1.36 6.62 12.57
C ILE A 197 0.66 7.71 13.38
N ALA A 198 -0.63 7.61 13.53
CA ALA A 198 -1.44 8.50 14.34
C ALA A 198 -2.46 7.70 15.15
N GLN A 199 -2.90 8.24 16.29
CA GLN A 199 -4.03 7.67 17.01
C GLN A 199 -5.30 7.80 16.16
N ASP A 200 -6.13 6.76 16.13
CA ASP A 200 -7.33 6.70 15.29
C ASP A 200 -8.23 7.92 15.47
N LYS A 201 -8.46 8.32 16.74
CA LYS A 201 -9.27 9.50 17.11
C LYS A 201 -8.68 10.84 16.65
N GLU A 202 -7.36 10.89 16.40
CA GLU A 202 -6.64 12.11 16.01
C GLU A 202 -6.30 12.12 14.51
N ALA A 203 -6.46 10.99 13.82
CA ALA A 203 -6.05 10.85 12.42
C ALA A 203 -6.69 11.91 11.50
N ASN A 204 -7.96 12.23 11.73
CA ASN A 204 -8.69 13.24 10.95
C ASN A 204 -8.24 14.69 11.22
N ASN A 205 -7.39 14.94 12.22
CA ASN A 205 -6.78 16.25 12.45
C ASN A 205 -5.58 16.48 11.51
N PHE A 206 -5.04 15.43 10.91
CA PHE A 206 -3.84 15.47 10.08
C PHE A 206 -4.09 15.04 8.64
N PHE A 207 -5.11 14.20 8.40
CA PHE A 207 -5.31 13.53 7.11
C PHE A 207 -6.77 13.50 6.70
N HIS A 208 -7.02 13.60 5.41
CA HIS A 208 -8.30 13.24 4.81
C HIS A 208 -8.41 11.72 4.65
N VAL A 209 -8.90 11.04 5.69
CA VAL A 209 -9.01 9.58 5.71
C VAL A 209 -10.29 9.14 4.99
N VAL A 210 -10.15 8.47 3.85
CA VAL A 210 -11.29 7.95 3.07
C VAL A 210 -11.88 6.69 3.72
N ARG A 211 -11.00 5.86 4.29
CA ARG A 211 -11.34 4.61 4.99
C ARG A 211 -10.32 4.33 6.08
N PRO A 212 -10.64 3.52 7.10
CA PRO A 212 -9.67 3.07 8.10
C PRO A 212 -8.41 2.50 7.42
N CYS A 213 -7.24 3.00 7.85
CA CYS A 213 -5.94 2.69 7.25
C CYS A 213 -5.04 1.80 8.12
N SER A 214 -5.62 1.04 9.05
CA SER A 214 -4.89 0.22 10.04
C SER A 214 -3.88 -0.76 9.42
N ASN A 215 -4.09 -1.16 8.17
CA ASN A 215 -3.24 -2.12 7.47
C ASN A 215 -2.40 -1.51 6.34
N MET A 216 -2.26 -0.18 6.27
CA MET A 216 -1.51 0.53 5.22
C MET A 216 -1.94 0.16 3.79
N LEU A 217 -3.24 -0.09 3.57
CA LEU A 217 -3.81 -0.50 2.28
C LEU A 217 -4.47 0.65 1.52
N PHE A 218 -4.53 1.83 2.11
CA PHE A 218 -5.04 3.06 1.52
C PHE A 218 -4.08 4.21 1.76
N VAL A 219 -4.18 5.25 0.94
CA VAL A 219 -3.49 6.53 1.14
C VAL A 219 -4.49 7.59 1.58
N ALA A 220 -4.00 8.59 2.29
CA ALA A 220 -4.76 9.75 2.70
C ALA A 220 -3.99 11.01 2.31
N ASP A 221 -4.72 12.06 1.96
CA ASP A 221 -4.15 13.37 1.70
C ASP A 221 -3.85 14.06 3.03
N ILE A 222 -2.72 14.76 3.12
CA ILE A 222 -2.36 15.57 4.30
C ILE A 222 -3.24 16.82 4.28
N LEU A 223 -3.78 17.19 5.44
CA LEU A 223 -4.46 18.47 5.59
C LEU A 223 -3.40 19.58 5.51
N GLU A 224 -3.63 20.56 4.64
CA GLU A 224 -2.85 21.81 4.65
C GLU A 224 -3.24 22.64 5.88
N GLU A 225 -2.23 23.24 6.54
CA GLU A 225 -2.43 24.16 7.66
C GLU A 225 -3.14 25.45 7.24
#